data_f5468ce68f2a3690a94e4c16b1651b9c
#
_entry.id   f5468ce68f2a3690a94e4c16b1651b9c
#
_cell.length_a   1.000
_cell.length_b   1.000
_cell.length_c   1.000
_cell.angle_alpha   90.00
_cell.angle_beta   90.00
_cell.angle_gamma   90.00
#
_symmetry.space_group_name_H-M   'P 1'
#
loop_
_entity.id
_entity.type
_entity.pdbx_description
1 polymer ?
#
loop_
_entity_poly.entity_id
_entity_poly.type
_entity_poly.pdbx_seq_one_letter_code
_entity_poly.pdbx_strand_id
1 'polypeptide(L)'
;MEENSIIKDKKDKMLMIVIGCLSVVLILLFIFFLVERSENKKHIAAIHEEKQLLEQELTDLSHNYDDLKTSNDTLNEKLQLEQEKILTLMDQMKKFRDNSYAEINRYKKEIGTLKNVLRSYVVQIDSLNQLNQKLAKENTEVRKQMNWVRERNQKLENQQKDMKEVIAQASALRTENFVVYPVNK
;
A
#
# COMPACT_ATOMS: atom_id res chain seq x y z
N MET A 1 84.96 -28.69 -36.11
CA MET A 1 83.55 -28.93 -36.48
C MET A 1 82.64 -29.39 -35.33
N GLU A 2 83.16 -29.93 -34.25
CA GLU A 2 82.38 -30.42 -33.10
C GLU A 2 81.81 -29.33 -32.18
N GLU A 3 82.49 -28.22 -32.04
CA GLU A 3 82.13 -27.12 -31.11
C GLU A 3 80.86 -26.40 -31.54
N ASN A 4 80.63 -26.26 -32.86
CA ASN A 4 79.39 -25.67 -33.41
C ASN A 4 78.14 -26.58 -33.28
N SER A 5 78.35 -27.92 -33.19
CA SER A 5 77.20 -28.86 -33.01
C SER A 5 76.69 -28.87 -31.56
N ILE A 6 77.61 -28.72 -30.57
CA ILE A 6 77.30 -28.67 -29.13
C ILE A 6 76.57 -27.34 -28.75
N ILE A 7 76.93 -26.23 -29.37
CA ILE A 7 76.32 -24.95 -29.15
C ILE A 7 74.93 -24.92 -29.77
N LYS A 8 74.72 -25.58 -30.89
CA LYS A 8 73.40 -25.70 -31.57
C LYS A 8 72.42 -26.56 -30.76
N ASP A 9 72.92 -27.71 -30.23
CA ASP A 9 72.12 -28.61 -29.37
C ASP A 9 71.69 -27.96 -28.06
N LYS A 10 72.54 -27.14 -27.42
CA LYS A 10 72.15 -26.33 -26.23
C LYS A 10 71.14 -25.25 -26.54
N LYS A 11 71.19 -24.57 -27.68
CA LYS A 11 70.24 -23.54 -28.10
C LYS A 11 68.88 -24.21 -28.39
N ASP A 12 68.84 -25.35 -29.04
CA ASP A 12 67.62 -26.08 -29.39
C ASP A 12 66.93 -26.60 -28.09
N LYS A 13 67.68 -27.09 -27.12
CA LYS A 13 67.18 -27.47 -25.79
C LYS A 13 66.65 -26.30 -24.99
N MET A 14 67.33 -25.15 -24.98
CA MET A 14 66.84 -23.90 -24.37
C MET A 14 65.52 -23.42 -25.04
N LEU A 15 65.47 -23.48 -26.35
CA LEU A 15 64.28 -23.09 -27.12
C LEU A 15 63.10 -23.97 -26.78
N MET A 16 63.24 -25.27 -26.67
CA MET A 16 62.16 -26.22 -26.27
C MET A 16 61.70 -25.94 -24.81
N ILE A 17 62.58 -25.62 -23.90
CA ILE A 17 62.21 -25.25 -22.51
C ILE A 17 61.42 -23.97 -22.50
N VAL A 18 61.82 -22.95 -23.28
CA VAL A 18 61.08 -21.67 -23.34
C VAL A 18 59.70 -21.86 -23.96
N ILE A 19 59.58 -22.65 -25.02
CA ILE A 19 58.26 -22.98 -25.66
C ILE A 19 57.40 -23.77 -24.66
N GLY A 20 57.98 -24.71 -23.91
CA GLY A 20 57.29 -25.46 -22.91
C GLY A 20 56.71 -24.56 -21.77
N CYS A 21 57.55 -23.64 -21.26
CA CYS A 21 57.10 -22.65 -20.28
C CYS A 21 56.00 -21.74 -20.80
N LEU A 22 56.13 -21.28 -22.06
CA LEU A 22 55.15 -20.40 -22.68
C LEU A 22 53.81 -21.09 -22.90
N SER A 23 53.86 -22.38 -23.30
CA SER A 23 52.66 -23.20 -23.45
C SER A 23 51.90 -23.42 -22.13
N VAL A 24 52.63 -23.65 -21.03
CA VAL A 24 52.04 -23.77 -19.67
C VAL A 24 51.40 -22.46 -19.23
N VAL A 25 52.03 -21.32 -19.49
CA VAL A 25 51.44 -19.99 -19.16
C VAL A 25 50.15 -19.76 -19.98
N LEU A 26 50.14 -20.11 -21.28
CA LEU A 26 48.95 -19.98 -22.11
C LEU A 26 47.79 -20.88 -21.63
N ILE A 27 48.11 -22.10 -21.19
CA ILE A 27 47.10 -23.01 -20.65
C ILE A 27 46.51 -22.44 -19.37
N LEU A 28 47.34 -21.91 -18.45
CA LEU A 28 46.89 -21.29 -17.22
C LEU A 28 45.97 -20.07 -17.48
N LEU A 29 46.38 -19.21 -18.42
CA LEU A 29 45.56 -18.06 -18.84
C LEU A 29 44.23 -18.51 -19.47
N PHE A 30 44.25 -19.58 -20.24
CA PHE A 30 43.00 -20.13 -20.85
C PHE A 30 42.08 -20.71 -19.80
N ILE A 31 42.61 -21.45 -18.81
CA ILE A 31 41.82 -21.94 -17.68
C ILE A 31 41.24 -20.78 -16.86
N PHE A 32 42.06 -19.77 -16.56
CA PHE A 32 41.57 -18.55 -15.86
C PHE A 32 40.45 -17.88 -16.62
N PHE A 33 40.58 -17.70 -17.92
CA PHE A 33 39.51 -17.13 -18.79
C PHE A 33 38.23 -17.95 -18.78
N LEU A 34 38.34 -19.29 -18.79
CA LEU A 34 37.17 -20.17 -18.74
C LEU A 34 36.44 -20.08 -17.38
N VAL A 35 37.15 -20.01 -16.30
CA VAL A 35 36.61 -19.85 -14.93
C VAL A 35 35.89 -18.52 -14.80
N GLU A 36 36.55 -17.42 -15.20
CA GLU A 36 35.94 -16.08 -15.15
C GLU A 36 34.68 -15.99 -16.02
N ARG A 37 34.69 -16.60 -17.19
CA ARG A 37 33.50 -16.66 -18.07
C ARG A 37 32.37 -17.49 -17.46
N SER A 38 32.66 -18.53 -16.71
CA SER A 38 31.67 -19.36 -16.02
C SER A 38 31.02 -18.62 -14.85
N GLU A 39 31.80 -17.88 -14.06
CA GLU A 39 31.28 -17.08 -12.94
C GLU A 39 30.38 -15.94 -13.42
N ASN A 40 30.81 -15.22 -14.45
CA ASN A 40 29.99 -14.17 -15.06
C ASN A 40 28.63 -14.68 -15.57
N LYS A 41 28.56 -15.89 -16.14
CA LYS A 41 27.28 -16.49 -16.55
C LYS A 41 26.38 -16.81 -15.35
N LYS A 42 26.93 -17.32 -14.25
CA LYS A 42 26.17 -17.60 -13.03
C LYS A 42 25.62 -16.30 -12.40
N HIS A 43 26.41 -15.25 -12.39
CA HIS A 43 25.97 -13.94 -11.92
C HIS A 43 24.83 -13.35 -12.73
N ILE A 44 24.93 -13.41 -14.06
CA ILE A 44 23.86 -12.95 -14.96
C ILE A 44 22.59 -13.78 -14.78
N ALA A 45 22.72 -15.10 -14.66
CA ALA A 45 21.57 -15.99 -14.42
C ALA A 45 20.87 -15.68 -13.09
N ALA A 46 21.64 -15.44 -12.01
CA ALA A 46 21.09 -15.08 -10.71
C ALA A 46 20.37 -13.72 -10.74
N ILE A 47 20.95 -12.71 -11.42
CA ILE A 47 20.29 -11.41 -11.61
C ILE A 47 19.00 -11.57 -12.42
N HIS A 48 18.99 -12.39 -13.43
CA HIS A 48 17.82 -12.65 -14.26
C HIS A 48 16.68 -13.31 -13.47
N GLU A 49 17.00 -14.34 -12.69
CA GLU A 49 16.04 -15.00 -11.79
C GLU A 49 15.44 -14.00 -10.79
N GLU A 50 16.30 -13.20 -10.17
CA GLU A 50 15.87 -12.20 -9.20
C GLU A 50 14.99 -11.11 -9.84
N LYS A 51 15.31 -10.69 -11.07
CA LYS A 51 14.47 -9.79 -11.86
C LYS A 51 13.08 -10.37 -12.10
N GLN A 52 12.98 -11.64 -12.51
CA GLN A 52 11.69 -12.29 -12.72
C GLN A 52 10.85 -12.33 -11.45
N LEU A 53 11.46 -12.63 -10.29
CA LEU A 53 10.78 -12.60 -9.01
C LEU A 53 10.23 -11.21 -8.67
N LEU A 54 11.02 -10.18 -8.91
CA LEU A 54 10.60 -8.79 -8.65
C LEU A 54 9.52 -8.32 -9.63
N GLU A 55 9.54 -8.76 -10.89
CA GLU A 55 8.47 -8.50 -11.87
C GLU A 55 7.15 -9.15 -11.44
N GLN A 56 7.21 -10.38 -10.93
CA GLN A 56 6.04 -11.04 -10.37
C GLN A 56 5.53 -10.30 -9.13
N GLU A 57 6.42 -9.91 -8.23
CA GLU A 57 6.09 -9.16 -7.01
C GLU A 57 5.43 -7.81 -7.32
N LEU A 58 5.88 -7.10 -8.35
CA LEU A 58 5.25 -5.87 -8.84
C LEU A 58 3.86 -6.12 -9.41
N THR A 59 3.68 -7.22 -10.12
CA THR A 59 2.37 -7.61 -10.67
C THR A 59 1.38 -7.90 -9.55
N ASP A 60 1.78 -8.68 -8.55
CA ASP A 60 0.97 -8.99 -7.38
C ASP A 60 0.64 -7.70 -6.59
N LEU A 61 1.62 -6.79 -6.48
CA LEU A 61 1.43 -5.52 -5.81
C LEU A 61 0.44 -4.62 -6.56
N SER A 62 0.50 -4.58 -7.89
CA SER A 62 -0.48 -3.87 -8.73
C SER A 62 -1.90 -4.37 -8.48
N HIS A 63 -2.12 -5.69 -8.47
CA HIS A 63 -3.42 -6.27 -8.17
C HIS A 63 -3.91 -5.92 -6.76
N ASN A 64 -3.02 -5.97 -5.77
CA ASN A 64 -3.37 -5.61 -4.39
C ASN A 64 -3.79 -4.14 -4.25
N TYR A 65 -3.18 -3.23 -5.03
CA TYR A 65 -3.61 -1.83 -5.07
C TYR A 65 -4.95 -1.65 -5.81
N ASP A 66 -5.20 -2.42 -6.89
CA ASP A 66 -6.46 -2.40 -7.63
C ASP A 66 -7.64 -2.90 -6.78
N ASP A 67 -7.39 -3.86 -5.89
CA ASP A 67 -8.40 -4.44 -4.99
C ASP A 67 -8.77 -3.50 -3.82
N LEU A 68 -7.93 -2.50 -3.51
CA LEU A 68 -8.20 -1.53 -2.47
C LEU A 68 -9.20 -0.48 -2.95
N LYS A 69 -10.45 -0.61 -2.47
CA LYS A 69 -11.53 0.35 -2.73
C LYS A 69 -11.93 1.09 -1.47
N THR A 70 -12.09 2.40 -1.59
CA THR A 70 -12.56 3.25 -0.49
C THR A 70 -13.52 4.31 -1.02
N SER A 71 -14.42 4.78 -0.17
CA SER A 71 -15.29 5.93 -0.45
C SER A 71 -14.61 7.27 -0.17
N ASN A 72 -13.34 7.26 0.22
CA ASN A 72 -12.57 8.46 0.50
C ASN A 72 -11.80 8.91 -0.75
N ASP A 73 -12.20 10.03 -1.36
CA ASP A 73 -11.64 10.52 -2.61
C ASP A 73 -10.13 10.82 -2.51
N THR A 74 -9.69 11.44 -1.40
CA THR A 74 -8.27 11.74 -1.18
C THR A 74 -7.42 10.46 -1.10
N LEU A 75 -7.97 9.41 -0.52
CA LEU A 75 -7.26 8.13 -0.43
C LEU A 75 -7.24 7.41 -1.79
N ASN A 76 -8.32 7.52 -2.58
CA ASN A 76 -8.35 7.01 -3.95
C ASN A 76 -7.32 7.71 -4.84
N GLU A 77 -7.18 9.03 -4.77
CA GLU A 77 -6.13 9.76 -5.49
C GLU A 77 -4.73 9.27 -5.13
N LYS A 78 -4.46 9.05 -3.85
CA LYS A 78 -3.17 8.51 -3.40
C LYS A 78 -2.91 7.10 -3.90
N LEU A 79 -3.92 6.23 -3.86
CA LEU A 79 -3.83 4.87 -4.40
C LEU A 79 -3.50 4.90 -5.89
N GLN A 80 -4.14 5.77 -6.65
CA GLN A 80 -3.89 5.93 -8.09
C GLN A 80 -2.45 6.40 -8.36
N LEU A 81 -1.92 7.36 -7.60
CA LEU A 81 -0.53 7.80 -7.73
C LEU A 81 0.48 6.68 -7.45
N GLU A 82 0.20 5.83 -6.47
CA GLU A 82 1.08 4.68 -6.19
C GLU A 82 0.97 3.60 -7.29
N GLN A 83 -0.20 3.39 -7.88
CA GLN A 83 -0.37 2.52 -9.05
C GLN A 83 0.43 3.02 -10.26
N GLU A 84 0.42 4.31 -10.54
CA GLU A 84 1.24 4.91 -11.61
C GLU A 84 2.74 4.68 -11.38
N LYS A 85 3.20 4.76 -10.13
CA LYS A 85 4.59 4.42 -9.76
C LYS A 85 4.90 2.95 -10.03
N ILE A 86 4.00 2.03 -9.69
CA ILE A 86 4.15 0.60 -9.95
C ILE A 86 4.28 0.35 -11.45
N LEU A 87 3.40 0.93 -12.28
CA LEU A 87 3.45 0.79 -13.72
C LEU A 87 4.76 1.34 -14.32
N THR A 88 5.21 2.49 -13.81
CA THR A 88 6.49 3.08 -14.21
C THR A 88 7.66 2.17 -13.85
N LEU A 89 7.64 1.58 -12.64
CA LEU A 89 8.67 0.67 -12.17
C LEU A 89 8.69 -0.62 -12.99
N MET A 90 7.51 -1.17 -13.36
CA MET A 90 7.39 -2.32 -14.24
C MET A 90 7.98 -2.05 -15.64
N ASP A 91 7.73 -0.86 -16.23
CA ASP A 91 8.29 -0.48 -17.52
C ASP A 91 9.82 -0.33 -17.46
N GLN A 92 10.33 0.32 -16.40
CA GLN A 92 11.77 0.44 -16.18
C GLN A 92 12.42 -0.94 -16.04
N MET A 93 11.79 -1.85 -15.31
CA MET A 93 12.31 -3.19 -15.06
C MET A 93 12.33 -4.04 -16.33
N LYS A 94 11.33 -3.92 -17.20
CA LYS A 94 11.33 -4.56 -18.53
C LYS A 94 12.48 -4.09 -19.42
N LYS A 95 12.86 -2.82 -19.33
CA LYS A 95 13.96 -2.20 -20.09
C LYS A 95 15.34 -2.46 -19.48
N PHE A 96 15.35 -2.91 -18.22
CA PHE A 96 16.58 -3.19 -17.49
C PHE A 96 17.35 -4.36 -18.11
N ARG A 97 18.66 -4.18 -18.32
CA ARG A 97 19.58 -5.25 -18.71
C ARG A 97 20.12 -5.96 -17.47
N ASP A 98 20.14 -7.28 -17.51
CA ASP A 98 20.51 -8.15 -16.38
C ASP A 98 22.02 -8.12 -16.08
N ASN A 99 22.57 -6.94 -15.76
CA ASN A 99 24.02 -6.75 -15.56
C ASN A 99 24.40 -5.95 -14.30
N SER A 100 23.43 -5.58 -13.45
CA SER A 100 23.72 -4.74 -12.30
C SER A 100 22.94 -5.14 -11.05
N TYR A 101 23.63 -5.69 -10.06
CA TYR A 101 23.09 -5.93 -8.71
C TYR A 101 22.65 -4.64 -8.02
N ALA A 102 23.31 -3.52 -8.29
CA ALA A 102 22.94 -2.24 -7.69
C ALA A 102 21.52 -1.83 -8.09
N GLU A 103 21.13 -2.06 -9.34
CA GLU A 103 19.78 -1.77 -9.82
C GLU A 103 18.75 -2.74 -9.26
N ILE A 104 19.04 -4.02 -9.19
CA ILE A 104 18.18 -5.01 -8.53
C ILE A 104 17.93 -4.60 -7.07
N ASN A 105 18.95 -4.21 -6.33
CA ASN A 105 18.79 -3.75 -4.96
C ASN A 105 17.98 -2.46 -4.86
N ARG A 106 18.09 -1.55 -5.83
CA ARG A 106 17.23 -0.37 -5.91
C ARG A 106 15.76 -0.75 -6.09
N TYR A 107 15.45 -1.62 -7.05
CA TYR A 107 14.08 -2.11 -7.29
C TYR A 107 13.52 -2.82 -6.06
N LYS A 108 14.29 -3.68 -5.40
CA LYS A 108 13.87 -4.30 -4.12
C LYS A 108 13.47 -3.28 -3.07
N LYS A 109 14.27 -2.22 -2.91
CA LYS A 109 13.98 -1.16 -1.95
C LYS A 109 12.72 -0.39 -2.32
N GLU A 110 12.52 -0.06 -3.59
CA GLU A 110 11.33 0.64 -4.07
C GLU A 110 10.07 -0.22 -3.90
N ILE A 111 10.12 -1.50 -4.27
CA ILE A 111 9.02 -2.46 -4.04
C ILE A 111 8.72 -2.60 -2.54
N GLY A 112 9.75 -2.69 -1.70
CA GLY A 112 9.58 -2.73 -0.25
C GLY A 112 8.89 -1.49 0.31
N THR A 113 9.19 -0.31 -0.23
CA THR A 113 8.52 0.94 0.12
C THR A 113 7.06 0.91 -0.28
N LEU A 114 6.75 0.52 -1.52
CA LEU A 114 5.38 0.39 -2.01
C LEU A 114 4.54 -0.59 -1.19
N LYS A 115 5.11 -1.73 -0.77
CA LYS A 115 4.45 -2.69 0.14
C LYS A 115 4.13 -2.09 1.50
N ASN A 116 5.03 -1.29 2.06
CA ASN A 116 4.78 -0.63 3.34
C ASN A 116 3.68 0.44 3.22
N VAL A 117 3.66 1.18 2.12
CA VAL A 117 2.60 2.15 1.81
C VAL A 117 1.26 1.45 1.65
N LEU A 118 1.20 0.34 0.89
CA LEU A 118 0.00 -0.49 0.74
C LEU A 118 -0.55 -0.92 2.11
N ARG A 119 0.31 -1.47 2.97
CA ARG A 119 -0.08 -1.89 4.32
C ARG A 119 -0.66 -0.73 5.14
N SER A 120 -0.06 0.45 5.02
CA SER A 120 -0.58 1.67 5.67
C SER A 120 -1.97 2.04 5.15
N TYR A 121 -2.23 1.93 3.84
CA TYR A 121 -3.55 2.21 3.26
C TYR A 121 -4.60 1.19 3.70
N VAL A 122 -4.27 -0.09 3.77
CA VAL A 122 -5.17 -1.12 4.31
C VAL A 122 -5.63 -0.75 5.72
N VAL A 123 -4.70 -0.39 6.61
CA VAL A 123 -5.02 0.03 7.98
C VAL A 123 -5.90 1.30 8.01
N GLN A 124 -5.62 2.26 7.13
CA GLN A 124 -6.43 3.48 7.03
C GLN A 124 -7.85 3.20 6.55
N ILE A 125 -8.01 2.36 5.52
CA ILE A 125 -9.32 1.95 5.00
C ILE A 125 -10.13 1.22 6.06
N ASP A 126 -9.52 0.27 6.78
CA ASP A 126 -10.17 -0.45 7.86
C ASP A 126 -10.63 0.48 8.99
N SER A 127 -9.77 1.44 9.37
CA SER A 127 -10.11 2.45 10.38
C SER A 127 -11.26 3.35 9.94
N LEU A 128 -11.27 3.79 8.68
CA LEU A 128 -12.36 4.58 8.11
C LEU A 128 -13.67 3.79 8.05
N ASN A 129 -13.63 2.53 7.67
CA ASN A 129 -14.80 1.66 7.63
C ASN A 129 -15.39 1.44 9.04
N GLN A 130 -14.56 1.21 10.04
CA GLN A 130 -14.99 1.10 11.43
C GLN A 130 -15.63 2.41 11.93
N LEU A 131 -15.00 3.55 11.64
CA LEU A 131 -15.54 4.86 12.00
C LEU A 131 -16.89 5.13 11.32
N ASN A 132 -17.01 4.84 10.04
CA ASN A 132 -18.27 4.99 9.29
C ASN A 132 -19.38 4.12 9.88
N GLN A 133 -19.09 2.87 10.25
CA GLN A 133 -20.05 2.00 10.91
C GLN A 133 -20.48 2.55 12.28
N LYS A 134 -19.55 3.08 13.06
CA LYS A 134 -19.84 3.70 14.36
C LYS A 134 -20.72 4.93 14.18
N LEU A 135 -20.36 5.83 13.27
CA LEU A 135 -21.15 7.03 12.97
C LEU A 135 -22.56 6.71 12.46
N ALA A 136 -22.71 5.66 11.65
CA ALA A 136 -24.03 5.20 11.19
C ALA A 136 -24.92 4.72 12.36
N LYS A 137 -24.34 3.97 13.31
CA LYS A 137 -25.05 3.53 14.54
C LYS A 137 -25.43 4.72 15.41
N GLU A 138 -24.50 5.63 15.67
CA GLU A 138 -24.74 6.85 16.45
C GLU A 138 -25.82 7.73 15.80
N ASN A 139 -25.77 7.93 14.48
CA ASN A 139 -26.80 8.68 13.77
C ASN A 139 -28.18 8.06 13.90
N THR A 140 -28.27 6.73 13.82
CA THR A 140 -29.53 6.00 14.02
C THR A 140 -30.06 6.21 15.43
N GLU A 141 -29.22 6.17 16.45
CA GLU A 141 -29.61 6.38 17.83
C GLU A 141 -30.06 7.83 18.09
N VAL A 142 -29.30 8.81 17.60
CA VAL A 142 -29.68 10.23 17.67
C VAL A 142 -31.04 10.47 17.00
N ARG A 143 -31.33 9.86 15.85
CA ARG A 143 -32.64 9.97 15.18
C ARG A 143 -33.76 9.39 16.05
N LYS A 144 -33.55 8.25 16.69
CA LYS A 144 -34.54 7.68 17.63
C LYS A 144 -34.81 8.62 18.80
N GLN A 145 -33.75 9.18 19.39
CA GLN A 145 -33.88 10.14 20.49
C GLN A 145 -34.62 11.40 20.07
N MET A 146 -34.32 11.95 18.88
CA MET A 146 -35.04 13.10 18.34
C MET A 146 -36.53 12.82 18.13
N ASN A 147 -36.90 11.65 17.57
CA ASN A 147 -38.29 11.27 17.42
C ASN A 147 -39.01 11.15 18.77
N TRP A 148 -38.39 10.50 19.74
CA TRP A 148 -38.92 10.40 21.09
C TRP A 148 -39.13 11.78 21.75
N VAL A 149 -38.17 12.70 21.63
CA VAL A 149 -38.32 14.08 22.14
C VAL A 149 -39.44 14.81 21.43
N ARG A 150 -39.59 14.65 20.10
CA ARG A 150 -40.67 15.26 19.32
C ARG A 150 -42.04 14.77 19.77
N GLU A 151 -42.21 13.45 19.93
CA GLU A 151 -43.44 12.85 20.41
C GLU A 151 -43.81 13.35 21.81
N ARG A 152 -42.78 13.41 22.71
CA ARG A 152 -42.97 13.92 24.05
C ARG A 152 -43.40 15.39 24.06
N ASN A 153 -42.77 16.23 23.25
CA ASN A 153 -43.16 17.63 23.11
C ASN A 153 -44.60 17.79 22.60
N GLN A 154 -44.96 17.06 21.59
CA GLN A 154 -46.35 17.07 21.10
C GLN A 154 -47.38 16.67 22.18
N LYS A 155 -47.04 15.63 22.97
CA LYS A 155 -47.88 15.21 24.09
C LYS A 155 -48.02 16.31 25.14
N LEU A 156 -46.90 16.99 25.49
CA LEU A 156 -46.88 18.09 26.44
C LEU A 156 -47.68 19.30 25.92
N GLU A 157 -47.60 19.64 24.62
CA GLU A 157 -48.38 20.70 24.03
C GLU A 157 -49.90 20.40 24.05
N ASN A 158 -50.29 19.14 23.76
CA ASN A 158 -51.67 18.73 23.88
C ASN A 158 -52.18 18.80 25.33
N GLN A 159 -51.40 18.30 26.28
CA GLN A 159 -51.74 18.43 27.71
C GLN A 159 -51.86 19.89 28.19
N GLN A 160 -51.05 20.81 27.66
CA GLN A 160 -51.17 22.21 27.97
C GLN A 160 -52.43 22.83 27.38
N LYS A 161 -52.85 22.42 26.15
CA LYS A 161 -54.10 22.86 25.52
C LYS A 161 -55.30 22.40 26.37
N ASP A 162 -55.33 21.09 26.69
CA ASP A 162 -56.41 20.51 27.51
C ASP A 162 -56.52 21.20 28.87
N MET A 163 -55.38 21.45 29.52
CA MET A 163 -55.32 22.15 30.82
C MET A 163 -55.82 23.60 30.72
N LYS A 164 -55.46 24.34 29.65
CA LYS A 164 -55.94 25.69 29.38
C LYS A 164 -57.47 25.70 29.18
N GLU A 165 -58.00 24.71 28.46
CA GLU A 165 -59.45 24.58 28.25
C GLU A 165 -60.18 24.31 29.54
N VAL A 166 -59.69 23.38 30.38
CA VAL A 166 -60.26 23.12 31.72
C VAL A 166 -60.24 24.36 32.59
N ILE A 167 -59.16 25.12 32.61
CA ILE A 167 -59.05 26.38 33.38
C ILE A 167 -60.05 27.43 32.86
N ALA A 168 -60.18 27.54 31.53
CA ALA A 168 -61.16 28.47 30.95
C ALA A 168 -62.61 28.09 31.31
N GLN A 169 -62.97 26.82 31.25
CA GLN A 169 -64.28 26.33 31.69
C GLN A 169 -64.53 26.54 33.17
N ALA A 170 -63.54 26.23 34.04
CA ALA A 170 -63.65 26.45 35.47
C ALA A 170 -63.77 27.95 35.85
N SER A 171 -63.10 28.84 35.09
CA SER A 171 -63.21 30.29 35.28
C SER A 171 -64.59 30.83 34.85
N ALA A 172 -65.18 30.32 33.76
CA ALA A 172 -66.50 30.65 33.31
C ALA A 172 -67.58 30.24 34.36
N LEU A 173 -67.53 29.00 34.86
CA LEU A 173 -68.41 28.50 35.89
C LEU A 173 -68.35 29.33 37.19
N ARG A 174 -67.18 29.84 37.57
CA ARG A 174 -67.03 30.67 38.77
C ARG A 174 -67.64 32.05 38.63
N THR A 175 -67.75 32.60 37.44
CA THR A 175 -68.40 33.88 37.16
C THR A 175 -69.93 33.79 37.05
N GLU A 176 -70.50 32.67 36.59
CA GLU A 176 -71.92 32.48 36.44
C GLU A 176 -72.68 32.23 37.76
N ASN A 177 -72.04 31.76 38.80
CA ASN A 177 -72.66 31.42 40.07
C ASN A 177 -72.67 32.55 41.09
N PHE A 178 -72.21 33.76 40.81
CA PHE A 178 -72.31 34.92 41.70
C PHE A 178 -73.49 35.80 41.35
N VAL A 179 -74.73 35.40 41.77
CA VAL A 179 -75.91 36.29 41.81
C VAL A 179 -75.98 36.88 43.21
N VAL A 180 -75.59 38.13 43.38
CA VAL A 180 -75.76 38.91 44.59
C VAL A 180 -77.22 39.41 44.62
N TYR A 181 -78.08 38.85 45.49
CA TYR A 181 -79.40 39.40 45.76
C TYR A 181 -79.22 40.51 46.84
N PRO A 182 -79.71 41.73 46.51
CA PRO A 182 -79.77 42.79 47.52
C PRO A 182 -80.90 42.43 48.52
N VAL A 183 -80.53 42.28 49.77
CA VAL A 183 -81.54 42.16 50.88
C VAL A 183 -82.00 43.56 51.26
N ASN A 184 -83.22 43.93 50.81
CA ASN A 184 -83.86 45.12 51.29
C ASN A 184 -84.32 44.91 52.78
N LYS A 185 -83.92 45.78 53.66
CA LYS A 185 -84.45 45.96 55.01
C LYS A 185 -85.67 46.88 54.94
#